data_b43c8c6b0aa0662c7dfc5f9474fc4129
#
_entry.id   b43c8c6b0aa0662c7dfc5f9474fc4129
#
_cell.length_a   1.000
_cell.length_b   1.000
_cell.length_c   1.000
_cell.angle_alpha   90.00
_cell.angle_beta   90.00
_cell.angle_gamma   90.00
#
_symmetry.space_group_name_H-M   'P 1'
#
loop_
_entity.id
_entity.type
_entity.pdbx_description
1 polymer ?
#
loop_
_entity_poly.entity_id
_entity_poly.type
_entity_poly.pdbx_seq_one_letter_code
_entity_poly.pdbx_strand_id
1 'polypeptide(L)'
;SKGSVFAVASQDYDSLLYGAPLVVRNLTISQRRKVAGTRTTKIVKPEIVNLNKTLIDNEITRDQLIDAAILIGTDFNSGIKGVGPKTALKVIRENRFEEYLDKVPRYKEVKNIFKNPVPVSDYNIKEGKIDEEKIIDILVNKNKFSIDRVNKSLSNLKKAQEKNKQSGLESFI
;
A
#
# COMPACT_ATOMS: atom_id res chain seq x y z
N SER A 1 -10.75 4.59 5.21
CA SER A 1 -11.62 5.67 5.65
C SER A 1 -12.79 5.19 6.50
N LYS A 2 -13.45 4.08 6.15
CA LYS A 2 -14.61 3.54 6.93
C LYS A 2 -14.23 2.51 8.00
N GLY A 3 -12.96 2.19 8.19
CA GLY A 3 -12.51 1.13 9.11
C GLY A 3 -12.94 -0.29 8.71
N SER A 4 -13.37 -0.48 7.47
CA SER A 4 -13.92 -1.75 6.98
C SER A 4 -12.85 -2.81 6.71
N VAL A 5 -11.57 -2.44 6.73
CA VAL A 5 -10.44 -3.36 6.51
C VAL A 5 -9.39 -3.17 7.60
N PHE A 6 -8.71 -4.25 7.96
CA PHE A 6 -7.68 -4.26 9.00
C PHE A 6 -6.40 -3.53 8.55
N ALA A 7 -5.97 -3.74 7.32
CA ALA A 7 -4.77 -3.16 6.75
C ALA A 7 -4.88 -3.00 5.24
N VAL A 8 -4.04 -2.16 4.68
CA VAL A 8 -3.87 -1.99 3.23
C VAL A 8 -2.64 -2.74 2.77
N ALA A 9 -2.78 -3.66 1.80
CA ALA A 9 -1.65 -4.31 1.16
C ALA A 9 -1.18 -3.47 -0.03
N SER A 10 -0.05 -2.77 0.10
CA SER A 10 0.52 -1.91 -0.95
C SER A 10 2.04 -1.90 -0.90
N GLN A 11 2.69 -1.67 -2.04
CA GLN A 11 4.12 -1.33 -2.10
C GLN A 11 4.36 0.16 -1.88
N ASP A 12 3.32 0.96 -2.00
CA ASP A 12 3.35 2.40 -1.92
C ASP A 12 3.03 2.90 -0.51
N TYR A 13 3.77 3.88 -0.07
CA TYR A 13 3.58 4.52 1.24
C TYR A 13 2.46 5.57 1.24
N ASP A 14 1.95 5.99 0.09
CA ASP A 14 0.90 7.00 -0.02
C ASP A 14 -0.38 6.61 0.73
N SER A 15 -0.60 5.30 0.91
CA SER A 15 -1.67 4.79 1.76
C SER A 15 -1.64 5.37 3.19
N LEU A 16 -0.45 5.69 3.72
CA LEU A 16 -0.31 6.34 5.04
C LEU A 16 -0.77 7.79 4.99
N LEU A 17 -0.52 8.49 3.88
CA LEU A 17 -0.99 9.87 3.68
C LEU A 17 -2.52 9.94 3.68
N TYR A 18 -3.17 8.94 3.07
CA TYR A 18 -4.64 8.77 3.11
C TYR A 18 -5.17 8.33 4.48
N GLY A 19 -4.29 8.03 5.44
CA GLY A 19 -4.64 7.69 6.81
C GLY A 19 -4.91 6.21 7.04
N ALA A 20 -4.37 5.31 6.21
CA ALA A 20 -4.41 3.88 6.49
C ALA A 20 -3.65 3.59 7.80
N PRO A 21 -4.28 2.98 8.82
CA PRO A 21 -3.64 2.73 10.10
C PRO A 21 -2.48 1.74 10.00
N LEU A 22 -2.60 0.76 9.11
CA LEU A 22 -1.59 -0.26 8.84
C LEU A 22 -1.41 -0.46 7.34
N VAL A 23 -0.15 -0.49 6.89
CA VAL A 23 0.22 -0.85 5.51
C VAL A 23 1.11 -2.08 5.55
N VAL A 24 0.71 -3.13 4.82
CA VAL A 24 1.49 -4.36 4.67
C VAL A 24 2.20 -4.32 3.33
N ARG A 25 3.53 -4.28 3.36
CA ARG A 25 4.39 -4.25 2.18
C ARG A 25 4.97 -5.63 1.90
N ASN A 26 5.40 -5.85 0.69
CA ASN A 26 6.06 -7.08 0.23
C ASN A 26 5.21 -8.35 0.36
N LEU A 27 3.88 -8.24 0.51
CA LEU A 27 3.00 -9.38 0.70
C LEU A 27 2.99 -10.32 -0.52
N THR A 28 3.04 -9.76 -1.73
CA THR A 28 2.95 -10.48 -3.01
C THR A 28 4.32 -10.70 -3.68
N ILE A 29 5.39 -10.18 -3.11
CA ILE A 29 6.73 -10.32 -3.67
C ILE A 29 7.27 -11.71 -3.34
N SER A 30 7.79 -12.42 -4.35
CA SER A 30 8.54 -13.65 -4.12
C SER A 30 9.67 -13.39 -3.13
N GLN A 31 9.85 -14.27 -2.15
CA GLN A 31 10.78 -14.11 -1.02
C GLN A 31 12.24 -13.78 -1.44
N ARG A 32 12.57 -13.81 -2.72
CA ARG A 32 13.92 -13.55 -3.23
C ARG A 32 13.90 -12.43 -4.27
N ARG A 33 14.60 -11.33 -3.97
CA ARG A 33 14.83 -10.22 -4.90
C ARG A 33 16.31 -10.18 -5.27
N LYS A 34 16.60 -10.12 -6.57
CA LYS A 34 17.98 -9.90 -7.05
C LYS A 34 18.46 -8.51 -6.60
N VAL A 35 19.66 -8.45 -6.07
CA VAL A 35 20.31 -7.17 -5.76
C VAL A 35 20.86 -6.61 -7.07
N ALA A 36 20.50 -5.38 -7.41
CA ALA A 36 20.96 -4.74 -8.65
C ALA A 36 22.50 -4.71 -8.69
N GLY A 37 23.07 -5.08 -9.83
CA GLY A 37 24.53 -5.12 -10.03
C GLY A 37 25.26 -6.33 -9.43
N THR A 38 24.54 -7.28 -8.81
CA THR A 38 25.16 -8.48 -8.22
C THR A 38 24.46 -9.78 -8.64
N ARG A 39 25.14 -10.93 -8.45
CA ARG A 39 24.52 -12.27 -8.61
C ARG A 39 23.78 -12.74 -7.35
N THR A 40 23.76 -11.94 -6.30
CA THR A 40 23.17 -12.29 -5.01
C THR A 40 21.67 -11.98 -4.96
N THR A 41 20.94 -12.80 -4.19
CA THR A 41 19.52 -12.58 -3.91
C THR A 41 19.34 -12.24 -2.44
N LYS A 42 18.55 -11.20 -2.14
CA LYS A 42 18.14 -10.85 -0.77
C LYS A 42 16.75 -11.43 -0.50
N ILE A 43 16.58 -12.01 0.69
CA ILE A 43 15.26 -12.42 1.17
C ILE A 43 14.47 -11.16 1.53
N VAL A 44 13.30 -11.01 0.93
CA VAL A 44 12.34 -9.93 1.22
C VAL A 44 11.21 -10.54 2.05
N LYS A 45 11.04 -10.05 3.26
CA LYS A 45 9.94 -10.47 4.14
C LYS A 45 8.79 -9.45 4.05
N PRO A 46 7.54 -9.87 4.31
CA PRO A 46 6.46 -8.94 4.53
C PRO A 46 6.82 -7.96 5.67
N GLU A 47 6.47 -6.71 5.49
CA GLU A 47 6.72 -5.62 6.43
C GLU A 47 5.40 -4.95 6.78
N ILE A 48 5.18 -4.70 8.07
CA ILE A 48 4.01 -3.95 8.55
C ILE A 48 4.48 -2.57 8.97
N VAL A 49 3.90 -1.55 8.37
CA VAL A 49 4.12 -0.15 8.72
C VAL A 49 2.88 0.37 9.44
N ASN A 50 3.06 0.82 10.67
CA ASN A 50 2.01 1.39 11.50
C ASN A 50 2.09 2.92 11.45
N LEU A 51 1.00 3.57 11.02
CA LEU A 51 0.93 5.03 10.89
C LEU A 51 1.21 5.73 12.22
N ASN A 52 0.52 5.36 13.30
CA ASN A 52 0.69 6.01 14.60
C ASN A 52 2.13 5.91 15.10
N LYS A 53 2.73 4.70 14.99
CA LYS A 53 4.13 4.52 15.35
C LYS A 53 5.04 5.40 14.50
N THR A 54 4.82 5.48 13.20
CA THR A 54 5.59 6.34 12.29
C THR A 54 5.49 7.82 12.68
N LEU A 55 4.31 8.28 13.06
CA LEU A 55 4.10 9.66 13.48
C LEU A 55 4.81 9.96 14.81
N ILE A 56 4.71 9.06 15.79
CA ILE A 56 5.37 9.18 17.10
C ILE A 56 6.89 9.16 16.95
N ASP A 57 7.43 8.18 16.23
CA ASP A 57 8.88 8.01 16.04
C ASP A 57 9.51 9.23 15.30
N ASN A 58 8.71 9.95 14.52
CA ASN A 58 9.16 11.14 13.80
C ASN A 58 8.73 12.46 14.47
N GLU A 59 8.00 12.42 15.58
CA GLU A 59 7.50 13.61 16.32
C GLU A 59 6.70 14.57 15.42
N ILE A 60 5.84 14.02 14.55
CA ILE A 60 5.02 14.78 13.62
C ILE A 60 3.57 14.32 13.64
N THR A 61 2.67 15.21 13.23
CA THR A 61 1.26 14.89 12.98
C THR A 61 1.05 14.31 11.58
N ARG A 62 -0.13 13.73 11.30
CA ARG A 62 -0.47 13.27 9.95
C ARG A 62 -0.50 14.45 8.96
N ASP A 63 -0.99 15.61 9.35
CA ASP A 63 -0.99 16.81 8.50
C ASP A 63 0.43 17.20 8.12
N GLN A 64 1.36 17.14 9.06
CA GLN A 64 2.78 17.40 8.84
C GLN A 64 3.45 16.31 7.99
N LEU A 65 3.01 15.05 8.09
CA LEU A 65 3.48 13.98 7.20
C LEU A 65 3.06 14.25 5.74
N ILE A 66 1.82 14.72 5.52
CA ILE A 66 1.35 15.14 4.19
C ILE A 66 2.19 16.33 3.68
N ASP A 67 2.44 17.33 4.52
CA ASP A 67 3.27 18.49 4.17
C ASP A 67 4.70 18.06 3.78
N ALA A 68 5.29 17.16 4.54
CA ALA A 68 6.62 16.59 4.21
C ALA A 68 6.59 15.86 2.86
N ALA A 69 5.55 15.05 2.60
CA ALA A 69 5.41 14.34 1.34
C ALA A 69 5.26 15.30 0.14
N ILE A 70 4.51 16.38 0.31
CA ILE A 70 4.34 17.41 -0.71
C ILE A 70 5.67 18.12 -1.03
N LEU A 71 6.51 18.38 -0.03
CA LEU A 71 7.85 18.93 -0.26
C LEU A 71 8.76 17.99 -1.05
N ILE A 72 8.67 16.68 -0.79
CA ILE A 72 9.46 15.64 -1.47
C ILE A 72 8.95 15.43 -2.90
N GLY A 73 7.65 15.45 -3.08
CA GLY A 73 6.91 15.14 -4.30
C GLY A 73 5.98 13.95 -4.12
N THR A 74 4.83 14.01 -4.77
CA THR A 74 3.78 13.00 -4.79
C THR A 74 3.30 12.81 -6.23
N ASP A 75 2.39 11.89 -6.49
CA ASP A 75 1.77 11.72 -7.80
C ASP A 75 1.03 13.00 -8.28
N PHE A 76 0.73 13.91 -7.36
CA PHE A 76 -0.02 15.14 -7.65
C PHE A 76 0.86 16.40 -7.76
N ASN A 77 2.16 16.30 -7.38
CA ASN A 77 3.13 17.39 -7.51
C ASN A 77 4.57 16.89 -7.59
N SER A 78 5.43 17.62 -8.29
CA SER A 78 6.82 17.24 -8.54
C SER A 78 7.77 17.45 -7.35
N GLY A 79 7.28 18.01 -6.25
CA GLY A 79 8.11 18.36 -5.09
C GLY A 79 9.12 19.48 -5.38
N ILE A 80 10.05 19.67 -4.45
CA ILE A 80 11.08 20.70 -4.54
C ILE A 80 12.43 20.07 -4.79
N LYS A 81 13.11 20.49 -5.85
CA LYS A 81 14.44 19.97 -6.19
C LYS A 81 15.42 20.13 -5.02
N GLY A 82 16.05 19.02 -4.64
CA GLY A 82 17.00 18.98 -3.51
C GLY A 82 16.37 18.77 -2.14
N VAL A 83 15.04 18.69 -2.04
CA VAL A 83 14.35 18.36 -0.78
C VAL A 83 14.01 16.87 -0.79
N GLY A 84 14.79 16.09 -0.04
CA GLY A 84 14.52 14.68 0.22
C GLY A 84 13.88 14.46 1.60
N PRO A 85 13.60 13.19 2.00
CA PRO A 85 12.90 12.88 3.25
C PRO A 85 13.52 13.51 4.50
N LYS A 86 14.84 13.47 4.63
CA LYS A 86 15.55 14.05 5.79
C LYS A 86 15.36 15.57 5.86
N THR A 87 15.49 16.25 4.73
CA THR A 87 15.32 17.70 4.64
C THR A 87 13.88 18.09 4.90
N ALA A 88 12.92 17.38 4.31
CA ALA A 88 11.50 17.64 4.53
C ALA A 88 11.12 17.50 6.01
N LEU A 89 11.52 16.41 6.68
CA LEU A 89 11.27 16.23 8.11
C LEU A 89 11.91 17.34 8.96
N LYS A 90 13.13 17.77 8.62
CA LYS A 90 13.78 18.88 9.31
C LYS A 90 12.97 20.17 9.17
N VAL A 91 12.56 20.53 7.96
CA VAL A 91 11.74 21.72 7.67
C VAL A 91 10.44 21.70 8.48
N ILE A 92 9.77 20.52 8.53
CA ILE A 92 8.51 20.35 9.28
C ILE A 92 8.73 20.52 10.78
N ARG A 93 9.74 19.87 11.35
CA ARG A 93 10.03 19.95 12.81
C ARG A 93 10.46 21.35 13.26
N GLU A 94 11.15 22.08 12.39
CA GLU A 94 11.55 23.48 12.63
C GLU A 94 10.40 24.48 12.37
N ASN A 95 9.20 24.02 12.02
CA ASN A 95 8.03 24.84 11.64
C ASN A 95 8.32 25.84 10.50
N ARG A 96 9.20 25.47 9.57
CA ARG A 96 9.63 26.32 8.45
C ARG A 96 8.93 26.01 7.13
N PHE A 97 7.84 25.26 7.15
CA PHE A 97 7.12 24.86 5.95
C PHE A 97 6.63 26.07 5.13
N GLU A 98 6.23 27.15 5.79
CA GLU A 98 5.73 28.37 5.12
C GLU A 98 6.76 29.00 4.18
N GLU A 99 8.07 28.87 4.47
CA GLU A 99 9.16 29.35 3.60
C GLU A 99 9.19 28.66 2.21
N TYR A 100 8.46 27.57 2.09
CA TYR A 100 8.44 26.72 0.89
C TYR A 100 7.13 26.79 0.10
N LEU A 101 6.10 27.46 0.63
CA LEU A 101 4.76 27.50 0.01
C LEU A 101 4.77 28.04 -1.42
N ASP A 102 5.56 29.10 -1.67
CA ASP A 102 5.67 29.70 -3.01
C ASP A 102 6.30 28.74 -4.04
N LYS A 103 7.02 27.72 -3.58
CA LYS A 103 7.68 26.72 -4.40
C LYS A 103 6.82 25.49 -4.68
N VAL A 104 5.66 25.39 -4.04
CA VAL A 104 4.72 24.28 -4.19
C VAL A 104 3.39 24.79 -4.74
N PRO A 105 3.26 24.88 -6.06
CA PRO A 105 2.00 25.28 -6.66
C PRO A 105 0.90 24.29 -6.31
N ARG A 106 -0.34 24.79 -6.11
CA ARG A 106 -1.52 24.00 -5.78
C ARG A 106 -1.43 23.22 -4.45
N TYR A 107 -0.59 23.66 -3.51
CA TYR A 107 -0.42 23.03 -2.21
C TYR A 107 -1.75 22.67 -1.52
N LYS A 108 -2.69 23.61 -1.43
CA LYS A 108 -3.98 23.39 -0.76
C LYS A 108 -4.81 22.30 -1.43
N GLU A 109 -4.77 22.24 -2.75
CA GLU A 109 -5.49 21.22 -3.53
C GLU A 109 -4.88 19.83 -3.30
N VAL A 110 -3.55 19.72 -3.41
CA VAL A 110 -2.84 18.46 -3.18
C VAL A 110 -3.04 17.96 -1.75
N LYS A 111 -2.92 18.85 -0.76
CA LYS A 111 -3.18 18.51 0.65
C LYS A 111 -4.61 18.01 0.86
N ASN A 112 -5.58 18.64 0.20
CA ASN A 112 -6.99 18.27 0.29
C ASN A 112 -7.26 16.86 -0.27
N ILE A 113 -6.57 16.44 -1.34
CA ILE A 113 -6.69 15.08 -1.90
C ILE A 113 -6.39 14.03 -0.84
N PHE A 114 -5.32 14.21 -0.04
CA PHE A 114 -4.96 13.27 1.00
C PHE A 114 -5.84 13.37 2.25
N LYS A 115 -6.30 14.57 2.60
CA LYS A 115 -7.14 14.77 3.80
C LYS A 115 -8.55 14.29 3.61
N ASN A 116 -9.12 14.54 2.44
CA ASN A 116 -10.53 14.31 2.12
C ASN A 116 -10.66 13.44 0.85
N PRO A 117 -10.19 12.19 0.88
CA PRO A 117 -10.37 11.30 -0.25
C PRO A 117 -11.86 11.08 -0.49
N VAL A 118 -12.28 11.12 -1.77
CA VAL A 118 -13.66 10.85 -2.15
C VAL A 118 -13.99 9.39 -1.81
N PRO A 119 -14.85 9.12 -0.81
CA PRO A 119 -15.17 7.75 -0.45
C PRO A 119 -16.06 7.13 -1.53
N VAL A 120 -15.72 5.93 -1.97
CA VAL A 120 -16.68 5.09 -2.69
C VAL A 120 -17.73 4.65 -1.66
N SER A 121 -19.00 5.02 -1.87
CA SER A 121 -20.08 4.77 -0.91
C SER A 121 -20.72 3.40 -1.09
N ASP A 122 -20.75 2.90 -2.32
CA ASP A 122 -21.45 1.67 -2.70
C ASP A 122 -20.46 0.55 -3.00
N TYR A 123 -20.10 -0.23 -1.98
CA TYR A 123 -19.37 -1.48 -2.17
C TYR A 123 -19.86 -2.55 -1.19
N ASN A 124 -19.77 -3.79 -1.61
CA ASN A 124 -20.10 -4.95 -0.81
C ASN A 124 -18.85 -5.81 -0.65
N ILE A 125 -18.36 -5.93 0.61
CA ILE A 125 -17.24 -6.80 0.94
C ILE A 125 -17.78 -8.20 1.20
N LYS A 126 -17.97 -8.97 0.13
CA LYS A 126 -18.29 -10.39 0.21
C LYS A 126 -17.21 -11.18 -0.51
N GLU A 127 -16.79 -12.29 0.10
CA GLU A 127 -15.95 -13.25 -0.61
C GLU A 127 -16.71 -13.77 -1.83
N GLY A 128 -16.11 -13.58 -3.01
CA GLY A 128 -16.62 -14.15 -4.25
C GLY A 128 -16.39 -15.65 -4.29
N LYS A 129 -17.25 -16.38 -4.97
CA LYS A 129 -16.98 -17.78 -5.34
C LYS A 129 -15.96 -17.81 -6.47
N ILE A 130 -15.05 -18.80 -6.43
CA ILE A 130 -14.10 -19.03 -7.51
C ILE A 130 -14.88 -19.53 -8.73
N ASP A 131 -14.84 -18.75 -9.81
CA ASP A 131 -15.38 -19.11 -11.13
C ASP A 131 -14.21 -19.57 -12.01
N GLU A 132 -13.97 -20.88 -12.02
CA GLU A 132 -12.83 -21.47 -12.71
C GLU A 132 -12.93 -21.32 -14.22
N GLU A 133 -14.12 -21.48 -14.78
CA GLU A 133 -14.33 -21.35 -16.23
C GLU A 133 -14.00 -19.94 -16.69
N LYS A 134 -14.46 -18.94 -15.95
CA LYS A 134 -14.19 -17.54 -16.25
C LYS A 134 -12.73 -17.17 -16.07
N ILE A 135 -12.06 -17.73 -15.06
CA ILE A 135 -10.62 -17.54 -14.84
C ILE A 135 -9.83 -18.15 -16.00
N ILE A 136 -10.16 -19.37 -16.44
CA ILE A 136 -9.53 -20.03 -17.58
C ILE A 136 -9.79 -19.23 -18.86
N ASP A 137 -11.01 -18.79 -19.11
CA ASP A 137 -11.33 -17.98 -20.28
C ASP A 137 -10.49 -16.69 -20.32
N ILE A 138 -10.44 -15.95 -19.21
CA ILE A 138 -9.69 -14.69 -19.15
C ILE A 138 -8.18 -14.95 -19.27
N LEU A 139 -7.62 -15.84 -18.47
CA LEU A 139 -6.17 -16.00 -18.40
C LEU A 139 -5.61 -16.81 -19.56
N VAL A 140 -6.23 -17.94 -19.91
CA VAL A 140 -5.70 -18.83 -20.93
C VAL A 140 -6.16 -18.41 -22.32
N ASN A 141 -7.47 -18.32 -22.54
CA ASN A 141 -8.01 -18.07 -23.88
C ASN A 141 -7.70 -16.66 -24.38
N LYS A 142 -7.96 -15.64 -23.55
CA LYS A 142 -7.78 -14.23 -23.94
C LYS A 142 -6.34 -13.73 -23.75
N ASN A 143 -5.65 -14.14 -22.68
CA ASN A 143 -4.33 -13.62 -22.33
C ASN A 143 -3.17 -14.61 -22.51
N LYS A 144 -3.41 -15.81 -23.06
CA LYS A 144 -2.37 -16.80 -23.44
C LYS A 144 -1.50 -17.28 -22.27
N PHE A 145 -2.01 -17.28 -21.05
CA PHE A 145 -1.31 -17.90 -19.92
C PHE A 145 -1.27 -19.42 -20.10
N SER A 146 -0.24 -20.08 -19.54
CA SER A 146 -0.15 -21.54 -19.52
C SER A 146 -1.29 -22.14 -18.70
N ILE A 147 -2.06 -23.05 -19.30
CA ILE A 147 -3.17 -23.76 -18.63
C ILE A 147 -2.69 -24.51 -17.38
N ASP A 148 -1.51 -25.15 -17.43
CA ASP A 148 -0.95 -25.89 -16.30
C ASP A 148 -0.66 -24.97 -15.11
N ARG A 149 -0.13 -23.76 -15.36
CA ARG A 149 0.11 -22.77 -14.31
C ARG A 149 -1.19 -22.26 -13.69
N VAL A 150 -2.20 -22.01 -14.51
CA VAL A 150 -3.52 -21.57 -14.05
C VAL A 150 -4.16 -22.65 -13.19
N ASN A 151 -4.19 -23.90 -13.65
CA ASN A 151 -4.75 -25.04 -12.92
C ASN A 151 -4.03 -25.28 -11.59
N LYS A 152 -2.69 -25.19 -11.57
CA LYS A 152 -1.91 -25.29 -10.33
C LYS A 152 -2.27 -24.19 -9.33
N SER A 153 -2.45 -22.95 -9.81
CA SER A 153 -2.84 -21.83 -8.96
C SER A 153 -4.26 -21.99 -8.40
N LEU A 154 -5.20 -22.45 -9.22
CA LEU A 154 -6.58 -22.75 -8.81
C LEU A 154 -6.60 -23.87 -7.75
N SER A 155 -5.85 -24.95 -7.95
CA SER A 155 -5.73 -26.05 -6.97
C SER A 155 -5.18 -25.55 -5.63
N ASN A 156 -4.14 -24.70 -5.65
CA ASN A 156 -3.58 -24.12 -4.43
C ASN A 156 -4.57 -23.20 -3.70
N LEU A 157 -5.33 -22.41 -4.45
CA LEU A 157 -6.35 -21.51 -3.91
C LEU A 157 -7.48 -22.29 -3.22
N LYS A 158 -7.97 -23.37 -3.86
CA LYS A 158 -8.98 -24.26 -3.26
C LYS A 158 -8.50 -24.86 -1.93
N LYS A 159 -7.28 -25.41 -1.93
CA LYS A 159 -6.68 -25.98 -0.71
C LYS A 159 -6.55 -24.94 0.41
N ALA A 160 -6.20 -23.69 0.07
CA ALA A 160 -6.11 -22.61 1.06
C ALA A 160 -7.50 -22.26 1.62
N GLN A 161 -8.55 -22.24 0.79
CA GLN A 161 -9.92 -21.98 1.25
C GLN A 161 -10.44 -23.09 2.17
N GLU A 162 -10.15 -24.35 1.84
CA GLU A 162 -10.54 -25.50 2.67
C GLU A 162 -9.85 -25.45 4.04
N LYS A 163 -8.55 -25.14 4.06
CA LYS A 163 -7.79 -24.99 5.33
C LYS A 163 -8.33 -23.88 6.21
N ASN A 164 -8.71 -22.74 5.63
CA ASN A 164 -9.29 -21.61 6.39
C ASN A 164 -10.68 -21.95 6.95
N LYS A 165 -11.45 -22.80 6.28
CA LYS A 165 -12.74 -23.28 6.83
C LYS A 165 -12.56 -24.23 8.02
N GLN A 166 -11.51 -25.04 8.03
CA GLN A 166 -11.20 -25.97 9.13
C GLN A 166 -10.68 -25.25 10.38
N SER A 167 -9.84 -24.22 10.23
CA SER A 167 -9.32 -23.47 11.38
C SER A 167 -10.39 -22.67 12.13
N GLY A 168 -11.55 -22.40 11.53
CA GLY A 168 -12.70 -21.77 12.20
C GLY A 168 -13.42 -22.65 13.19
N LEU A 169 -13.25 -23.98 13.13
CA LEU A 169 -13.88 -24.94 14.05
C LEU A 169 -12.99 -25.31 15.24
N GLU A 170 -11.68 -25.28 15.07
CA GLU A 170 -10.70 -25.60 16.14
C GLU A 170 -10.52 -24.46 17.17
N SER A 171 -10.99 -23.26 16.91
CA SER A 171 -10.95 -22.14 17.85
C SER A 171 -12.09 -22.13 18.87
N PHE A 172 -12.96 -23.15 18.88
CA PHE A 172 -14.11 -23.29 19.79
C PHE A 172 -14.00 -24.50 20.76
N ILE A 173 -12.83 -25.12 20.86
CA ILE A 173 -12.58 -26.20 21.83
C ILE A 173 -11.55 -25.78 22.85
#